data_4ae70b30fc499a18ade29ea53221e23b
#
_entry.id   4ae70b30fc499a18ade29ea53221e23b
#
_cell.length_a   1.000
_cell.length_b   1.000
_cell.length_c   1.000
_cell.angle_alpha   90.00
_cell.angle_beta   90.00
_cell.angle_gamma   90.00
#
_symmetry.space_group_name_H-M   'P 1'
#
loop_
_entity.id
_entity.type
_entity.pdbx_description
1 polymer ?
#
loop_
_entity_poly.entity_id
_entity_poly.type
_entity_poly.pdbx_seq_one_letter_code
_entity_poly.pdbx_strand_id
1 'polypeptide(L)'
;VLKQLKSHELTSHIPVILLTARSDLDSRLHGLTLQADEYLSKPFNHQELLTRIANLISNREQIQKRYLSNLNKDLQESRKNNSFDNVAELAHLSSDEVTLDNKFLEKLEAITAEVYTDTDLDIIQLAARMAMSERQLQRKIKALIGITPNNFIKEFRLKKAKVLLQNGSQ
;
A
#
# COMPACT_ATOMS: atom_id res chain seq x y z
N VAL A 1 -15.33 15.05 -6.15
CA VAL A 1 -15.27 13.58 -6.36
C VAL A 1 -13.84 13.07 -6.16
N LEU A 2 -12.83 13.50 -6.96
CA LEU A 2 -11.46 12.97 -6.87
C LEU A 2 -10.85 13.15 -5.48
N LYS A 3 -10.87 14.38 -4.93
CA LYS A 3 -10.40 14.65 -3.57
C LYS A 3 -11.06 13.76 -2.52
N GLN A 4 -12.35 13.49 -2.64
CA GLN A 4 -13.05 12.58 -1.73
C GLN A 4 -12.59 11.13 -1.89
N LEU A 5 -12.36 10.66 -3.12
CA LEU A 5 -11.83 9.31 -3.37
C LEU A 5 -10.44 9.14 -2.77
N LYS A 6 -9.58 10.14 -2.90
CA LYS A 6 -8.19 10.08 -2.45
C LYS A 6 -8.02 10.32 -0.95
N SER A 7 -8.89 11.13 -0.33
CA SER A 7 -8.88 11.36 1.12
C SER A 7 -9.59 10.27 1.94
N HIS A 8 -10.28 9.34 1.30
CA HIS A 8 -10.99 8.29 2.01
C HIS A 8 -10.15 7.01 2.12
N GLU A 9 -9.98 6.49 3.33
CA GLU A 9 -9.13 5.34 3.63
C GLU A 9 -9.43 4.11 2.77
N LEU A 10 -10.71 3.88 2.41
CA LEU A 10 -11.14 2.72 1.61
C LEU A 10 -10.86 2.85 0.12
N THR A 11 -10.56 4.05 -0.38
CA THR A 11 -10.43 4.33 -1.82
C THR A 11 -9.12 5.03 -2.18
N SER A 12 -8.34 5.51 -1.20
CA SER A 12 -7.03 6.15 -1.41
C SER A 12 -6.11 5.33 -2.32
N HIS A 13 -6.10 4.02 -2.13
CA HIS A 13 -5.27 3.09 -2.87
C HIS A 13 -5.70 2.86 -4.33
N ILE A 14 -6.82 3.41 -4.80
CA ILE A 14 -7.30 3.17 -6.18
C ILE A 14 -6.63 4.16 -7.13
N PRO A 15 -5.86 3.70 -8.14
CA PRO A 15 -5.28 4.58 -9.14
C PRO A 15 -6.38 5.28 -9.96
N VAL A 16 -6.21 6.58 -10.18
CA VAL A 16 -7.18 7.41 -10.90
C VAL A 16 -6.48 8.16 -12.03
N ILE A 17 -6.96 8.00 -13.26
CA ILE A 17 -6.56 8.78 -14.42
C ILE A 17 -7.66 9.79 -14.72
N LEU A 18 -7.33 11.08 -14.72
CA LEU A 18 -8.24 12.12 -15.14
C LEU A 18 -8.17 12.35 -16.64
N LEU A 19 -9.31 12.21 -17.31
CA LEU A 19 -9.47 12.54 -18.72
C LEU A 19 -10.08 13.94 -18.84
N THR A 20 -9.30 14.94 -19.25
CA THR A 20 -9.71 16.34 -19.31
C THR A 20 -9.82 16.86 -20.74
N ALA A 21 -10.77 17.75 -21.02
CA ALA A 21 -10.86 18.46 -22.30
C ALA A 21 -9.94 19.70 -22.35
N ARG A 22 -9.33 20.09 -21.22
CA ARG A 22 -8.47 21.26 -21.12
C ARG A 22 -7.00 20.85 -21.18
N SER A 23 -6.28 21.49 -22.11
CA SER A 23 -4.84 21.29 -22.31
C SER A 23 -3.97 22.35 -21.64
N ASP A 24 -4.58 23.33 -20.94
CA ASP A 24 -3.86 24.47 -20.36
C ASP A 24 -3.05 24.04 -19.12
N LEU A 25 -1.90 24.67 -18.97
CA LEU A 25 -0.99 24.48 -17.84
C LEU A 25 -1.68 24.67 -16.48
N ASP A 26 -2.59 25.66 -16.37
CA ASP A 26 -3.33 25.96 -15.13
C ASP A 26 -4.27 24.79 -14.73
N SER A 27 -4.88 24.14 -15.69
CA SER A 27 -5.71 22.94 -15.45
C SER A 27 -4.88 21.73 -15.05
N ARG A 28 -3.64 21.62 -15.56
CA ARG A 28 -2.68 20.58 -15.13
C ARG A 28 -2.17 20.84 -13.72
N LEU A 29 -1.82 22.09 -13.39
CA LEU A 29 -1.42 22.49 -12.04
C LEU A 29 -2.55 22.30 -11.03
N HIS A 30 -3.79 22.68 -11.40
CA HIS A 30 -4.97 22.42 -10.58
C HIS A 30 -5.27 20.93 -10.42
N GLY A 31 -4.97 20.15 -11.43
CA GLY A 31 -5.07 18.71 -11.39
C GLY A 31 -4.03 18.05 -10.48
N LEU A 32 -2.78 18.51 -10.49
CA LEU A 32 -1.74 18.04 -9.58
C LEU A 32 -2.11 18.33 -8.11
N THR A 33 -2.81 19.44 -7.83
CA THR A 33 -3.36 19.72 -6.49
C THR A 33 -4.54 18.83 -6.11
N LEU A 34 -5.16 18.14 -7.08
CA LEU A 34 -6.29 17.23 -6.86
C LEU A 34 -5.87 15.77 -6.62
N GLN A 35 -4.55 15.48 -6.60
CA GLN A 35 -4.01 14.16 -6.28
C GLN A 35 -4.46 13.02 -7.22
N ALA A 36 -4.67 13.29 -8.52
CA ALA A 36 -4.79 12.21 -9.50
C ALA A 36 -3.41 11.59 -9.77
N ASP A 37 -3.38 10.27 -9.97
CA ASP A 37 -2.13 9.56 -10.28
C ASP A 37 -1.63 9.90 -11.68
N GLU A 38 -2.56 10.18 -12.61
CA GLU A 38 -2.24 10.54 -13.99
C GLU A 38 -3.30 11.47 -14.60
N TYR A 39 -2.86 12.25 -15.60
CA TYR A 39 -3.70 13.16 -16.39
C TYR A 39 -3.54 12.88 -17.87
N LEU A 40 -4.66 12.90 -18.60
CA LEU A 40 -4.67 12.74 -20.06
C LEU A 40 -5.66 13.72 -20.70
N SER A 41 -5.17 14.58 -21.58
CA SER A 41 -6.00 15.56 -22.28
C SER A 41 -6.71 14.95 -23.48
N LYS A 42 -7.97 15.31 -23.68
CA LYS A 42 -8.75 14.97 -24.89
C LYS A 42 -8.46 15.97 -26.01
N PRO A 43 -8.30 15.51 -27.28
CA PRO A 43 -8.29 14.12 -27.73
C PRO A 43 -6.97 13.42 -27.38
N PHE A 44 -7.03 12.14 -26.95
CA PHE A 44 -5.86 11.35 -26.62
C PHE A 44 -5.70 10.13 -27.54
N ASN A 45 -4.47 9.67 -27.69
CA ASN A 45 -4.17 8.45 -28.41
C ASN A 45 -4.46 7.24 -27.49
N HIS A 46 -5.09 6.21 -28.06
CA HIS A 46 -5.36 4.95 -27.36
C HIS A 46 -4.08 4.32 -26.81
N GLN A 47 -2.98 4.36 -27.57
CA GLN A 47 -1.69 3.84 -27.11
C GLN A 47 -1.12 4.60 -25.91
N GLU A 48 -1.30 5.93 -25.88
CA GLU A 48 -0.89 6.74 -24.72
C GLU A 48 -1.66 6.33 -23.47
N LEU A 49 -2.99 6.17 -23.55
CA LEU A 49 -3.79 5.73 -22.43
C LEU A 49 -3.35 4.34 -21.90
N LEU A 50 -3.13 3.39 -22.82
CA LEU A 50 -2.67 2.06 -22.44
C LEU A 50 -1.28 2.09 -21.76
N THR A 51 -0.38 2.92 -22.25
CA THR A 51 0.96 3.08 -21.67
C THR A 51 0.88 3.64 -20.25
N ARG A 52 0.05 4.65 -20.00
CA ARG A 52 -0.15 5.23 -18.67
C ARG A 52 -0.75 4.22 -17.69
N ILE A 53 -1.76 3.45 -18.13
CA ILE A 53 -2.35 2.38 -17.32
C ILE A 53 -1.28 1.33 -16.97
N ALA A 54 -0.48 0.90 -17.94
CA ALA A 54 0.58 -0.07 -17.72
C ALA A 54 1.63 0.42 -16.72
N ASN A 55 2.01 1.70 -16.81
CA ASN A 55 2.95 2.33 -15.88
C ASN A 55 2.39 2.36 -14.45
N LEU A 56 1.13 2.76 -14.26
CA LEU A 56 0.48 2.77 -12.94
C LEU A 56 0.43 1.38 -12.31
N ILE A 57 0.10 0.36 -13.10
CA ILE A 57 0.07 -1.04 -12.64
C ILE A 57 1.49 -1.49 -12.26
N SER A 58 2.48 -1.24 -13.11
CA SER A 58 3.88 -1.64 -12.87
C SER A 58 4.47 -0.97 -11.63
N ASN A 59 4.23 0.33 -11.44
CA ASN A 59 4.67 1.05 -10.24
C ASN A 59 4.07 0.43 -8.98
N ARG A 60 2.80 0.06 -9.01
CA ARG A 60 2.14 -0.58 -7.88
C ARG A 60 2.72 -1.96 -7.57
N GLU A 61 2.98 -2.77 -8.58
CA GLU A 61 3.64 -4.06 -8.41
C GLU A 61 5.04 -3.93 -7.81
N GLN A 62 5.78 -2.89 -8.18
CA GLN A 62 7.09 -2.62 -7.59
C GLN A 62 6.99 -2.27 -6.10
N ILE A 63 6.02 -1.43 -5.72
CA ILE A 63 5.77 -1.09 -4.30
C ILE A 63 5.40 -2.35 -3.52
N GLN A 64 4.52 -3.20 -4.05
CA GLN A 64 4.15 -4.48 -3.43
C GLN A 64 5.37 -5.40 -3.25
N LYS A 65 6.19 -5.55 -4.28
CA LYS A 65 7.43 -6.37 -4.21
C LYS A 65 8.39 -5.85 -3.16
N ARG A 66 8.58 -4.51 -3.07
CA ARG A 66 9.43 -3.88 -2.04
C ARG A 66 8.88 -4.15 -0.63
N TYR A 67 7.58 -3.98 -0.42
CA TYR A 67 6.96 -4.25 0.89
C TYR A 67 7.15 -5.70 1.31
N LEU A 68 6.87 -6.66 0.43
CA LEU A 68 7.08 -8.09 0.69
C LEU A 68 8.56 -8.42 0.94
N SER A 69 9.47 -7.79 0.21
CA SER A 69 10.91 -7.99 0.43
C SER A 69 11.36 -7.45 1.79
N ASN A 70 10.79 -6.33 2.24
CA ASN A 70 11.08 -5.77 3.56
C ASN A 70 10.52 -6.63 4.69
N LEU A 71 9.29 -7.16 4.55
CA LEU A 71 8.77 -8.15 5.48
C LEU A 71 9.72 -9.36 5.62
N ASN A 72 10.43 -9.72 4.55
CA ASN A 72 11.39 -10.82 4.55
C ASN A 72 12.83 -10.39 4.93
N LYS A 73 13.25 -9.15 4.67
CA LYS A 73 14.61 -8.64 4.97
C LYS A 73 14.87 -8.41 6.46
N ASP A 74 13.90 -7.95 7.23
CA ASP A 74 14.01 -7.84 8.68
C ASP A 74 14.39 -9.18 9.34
N LEU A 75 14.39 -10.26 8.55
CA LEU A 75 14.84 -11.59 8.94
C LEU A 75 16.36 -11.82 8.76
N GLN A 76 17.07 -10.94 8.06
CA GLN A 76 18.52 -11.07 7.83
C GLN A 76 19.35 -9.97 8.49
N GLU A 77 18.76 -8.82 8.86
CA GLU A 77 19.50 -7.64 9.31
C GLU A 77 19.53 -7.41 10.83
N SER A 78 19.10 -8.35 11.67
CA SER A 78 19.42 -8.31 13.12
C SER A 78 20.92 -8.34 13.43
N ARG A 79 21.79 -8.23 12.42
CA ARG A 79 23.25 -8.19 12.58
C ARG A 79 23.93 -6.87 12.22
N LYS A 80 23.24 -5.86 11.70
CA LYS A 80 23.84 -4.53 11.45
C LYS A 80 22.80 -3.42 11.51
N ASN A 81 22.92 -2.61 12.55
CA ASN A 81 22.57 -1.19 12.74
C ASN A 81 21.62 -0.51 11.76
N ASN A 82 20.54 0.01 12.37
CA ASN A 82 19.89 1.31 12.09
C ASN A 82 20.34 1.98 10.78
N SER A 83 19.50 1.90 9.78
CA SER A 83 19.42 2.93 8.77
C SER A 83 17.98 3.05 8.31
N PHE A 84 17.30 4.06 8.85
CA PHE A 84 16.00 4.55 8.43
C PHE A 84 16.07 5.33 7.09
N ASP A 85 17.16 5.17 6.32
CA ASP A 85 17.46 6.01 5.16
C ASP A 85 16.74 5.64 3.85
N ASN A 86 15.90 4.60 3.83
CA ASN A 86 15.20 4.19 2.60
C ASN A 86 13.79 4.80 2.41
N VAL A 87 13.36 5.68 3.32
CA VAL A 87 12.05 6.37 3.19
C VAL A 87 12.12 7.55 2.22
N ALA A 88 13.31 8.10 1.99
CA ALA A 88 13.49 9.31 1.17
C ALA A 88 13.32 9.07 -0.35
N GLU A 89 13.43 7.85 -0.84
CA GLU A 89 13.29 7.53 -2.26
C GLU A 89 11.84 7.33 -2.72
N LEU A 90 10.89 7.25 -1.77
CA LEU A 90 9.45 7.24 -2.01
C LEU A 90 8.84 8.64 -2.16
N ALA A 91 9.64 9.69 -2.00
CA ALA A 91 9.19 11.10 -1.97
C ALA A 91 8.71 11.66 -3.33
N HIS A 92 8.67 10.86 -4.40
CA HIS A 92 8.10 11.27 -5.69
C HIS A 92 6.65 10.80 -5.92
N LEU A 93 6.06 10.06 -4.98
CA LEU A 93 4.62 9.80 -4.96
C LEU A 93 3.97 10.89 -4.11
N SER A 94 2.83 11.41 -4.54
CA SER A 94 2.11 12.48 -3.86
C SER A 94 2.03 12.21 -2.33
N SER A 95 2.60 13.09 -1.53
CA SER A 95 2.92 12.89 -0.11
C SER A 95 1.75 12.43 0.78
N ASP A 96 0.52 12.79 0.44
CA ASP A 96 -0.66 12.50 1.27
C ASP A 96 -1.24 11.09 1.06
N GLU A 97 -1.13 10.51 -0.14
CA GLU A 97 -1.60 9.14 -0.43
C GLU A 97 -0.71 8.09 0.25
N VAL A 98 0.61 8.30 0.16
CA VAL A 98 1.59 7.45 0.86
C VAL A 98 1.31 7.46 2.37
N THR A 99 0.87 8.59 2.92
CA THR A 99 0.58 8.72 4.35
C THR A 99 -0.65 7.91 4.79
N LEU A 100 -1.75 7.90 4.03
CA LEU A 100 -2.96 7.15 4.40
C LEU A 100 -2.77 5.63 4.27
N ASP A 101 -2.11 5.21 3.20
CA ASP A 101 -1.83 3.79 2.98
C ASP A 101 -0.77 3.28 3.97
N ASN A 102 0.24 4.09 4.32
CA ASN A 102 1.20 3.74 5.37
C ASN A 102 0.53 3.64 6.74
N LYS A 103 -0.32 4.59 7.12
CA LYS A 103 -1.10 4.52 8.38
C LYS A 103 -1.98 3.28 8.44
N PHE A 104 -2.57 2.90 7.32
CA PHE A 104 -3.34 1.66 7.24
C PHE A 104 -2.45 0.43 7.48
N LEU A 105 -1.29 0.36 6.85
CA LEU A 105 -0.35 -0.75 7.02
C LEU A 105 0.20 -0.81 8.45
N GLU A 106 0.59 0.32 9.03
CA GLU A 106 1.03 0.41 10.43
C GLU A 106 -0.07 -0.08 11.40
N LYS A 107 -1.31 0.37 11.19
CA LYS A 107 -2.47 -0.08 11.99
C LYS A 107 -2.72 -1.58 11.82
N LEU A 108 -2.64 -2.10 10.59
CA LEU A 108 -2.80 -3.52 10.30
C LEU A 108 -1.73 -4.36 11.00
N GLU A 109 -0.47 -3.94 10.95
CA GLU A 109 0.64 -4.61 11.64
C GLU A 109 0.49 -4.55 13.15
N ALA A 110 0.14 -3.39 13.71
CA ALA A 110 -0.06 -3.22 15.15
C ALA A 110 -1.17 -4.14 15.68
N ILE A 111 -2.35 -4.11 15.04
CA ILE A 111 -3.48 -4.98 15.43
C ILE A 111 -3.11 -6.46 15.29
N THR A 112 -2.42 -6.84 14.20
CA THR A 112 -2.00 -8.23 14.03
C THR A 112 -0.98 -8.64 15.09
N ALA A 113 -0.09 -7.74 15.51
CA ALA A 113 0.89 -8.00 16.57
C ALA A 113 0.25 -8.24 17.95
N GLU A 114 -0.93 -7.71 18.20
CA GLU A 114 -1.67 -7.96 19.44
C GLU A 114 -2.31 -9.36 19.47
N VAL A 115 -2.69 -9.88 18.31
CA VAL A 115 -3.56 -11.05 18.22
C VAL A 115 -2.98 -12.24 17.44
N TYR A 116 -1.73 -12.15 16.93
CA TYR A 116 -1.15 -13.20 16.09
C TYR A 116 -1.00 -14.56 16.76
N THR A 117 -0.98 -14.61 18.10
CA THR A 117 -0.92 -15.84 18.90
C THR A 117 -2.26 -16.56 19.02
N ASP A 118 -3.37 -15.85 18.75
CA ASP A 118 -4.69 -16.44 18.75
C ASP A 118 -4.83 -17.40 17.55
N THR A 119 -5.07 -18.69 17.84
CA THR A 119 -5.21 -19.73 16.81
C THR A 119 -6.40 -19.49 15.90
N ASP A 120 -7.46 -18.86 16.43
CA ASP A 120 -8.71 -18.62 15.73
C ASP A 120 -8.72 -17.31 14.94
N LEU A 121 -7.59 -16.57 14.98
CA LEU A 121 -7.46 -15.32 14.21
C LEU A 121 -7.67 -15.59 12.71
N ASP A 122 -8.75 -15.04 12.21
CA ASP A 122 -9.15 -15.07 10.81
C ASP A 122 -9.37 -13.66 10.23
N ILE A 123 -9.77 -13.61 8.97
CA ILE A 123 -10.07 -12.33 8.28
C ILE A 123 -11.26 -11.60 8.92
N ILE A 124 -12.24 -12.31 9.49
CA ILE A 124 -13.45 -11.72 10.10
C ILE A 124 -13.04 -10.93 11.34
N GLN A 125 -12.27 -11.55 12.21
CA GLN A 125 -11.77 -10.91 13.42
C GLN A 125 -10.84 -9.73 13.11
N LEU A 126 -9.95 -9.90 12.12
CA LEU A 126 -9.04 -8.83 11.72
C LEU A 126 -9.81 -7.65 11.11
N ALA A 127 -10.82 -7.90 10.27
CA ALA A 127 -11.66 -6.88 9.68
C ALA A 127 -12.46 -6.10 10.74
N ALA A 128 -13.04 -6.80 11.71
CA ALA A 128 -13.75 -6.16 12.80
C ALA A 128 -12.84 -5.21 13.61
N ARG A 129 -11.61 -5.63 13.93
CA ARG A 129 -10.63 -4.79 14.64
C ARG A 129 -10.15 -3.60 13.82
N MET A 130 -10.08 -3.76 12.49
CA MET A 130 -9.78 -2.68 11.54
C MET A 130 -10.95 -1.74 11.29
N ALA A 131 -12.15 -2.03 11.84
CA ALA A 131 -13.42 -1.32 11.58
C ALA A 131 -13.78 -1.31 10.09
N MET A 132 -13.58 -2.43 9.41
CA MET A 132 -13.85 -2.65 7.98
C MET A 132 -14.68 -3.90 7.77
N SER A 133 -15.39 -4.01 6.63
CA SER A 133 -15.91 -5.30 6.20
C SER A 133 -14.77 -6.20 5.67
N GLU A 134 -14.95 -7.51 5.74
CA GLU A 134 -13.98 -8.48 5.21
C GLU A 134 -13.60 -8.17 3.76
N ARG A 135 -14.61 -7.87 2.93
CA ARG A 135 -14.39 -7.54 1.51
C ARG A 135 -13.55 -6.29 1.31
N GLN A 136 -13.75 -5.26 2.15
CA GLN A 136 -12.95 -4.03 2.10
C GLN A 136 -11.50 -4.32 2.52
N LEU A 137 -11.31 -5.02 3.64
CA LEU A 137 -9.99 -5.41 4.11
C LEU A 137 -9.25 -6.25 3.09
N GLN A 138 -9.91 -7.28 2.53
CA GLN A 138 -9.33 -8.16 1.51
C GLN A 138 -8.86 -7.37 0.28
N ARG A 139 -9.70 -6.47 -0.22
CA ARG A 139 -9.38 -5.65 -1.40
C ARG A 139 -8.20 -4.71 -1.13
N LYS A 140 -8.19 -4.07 0.04
CA LYS A 140 -7.14 -3.11 0.40
C LYS A 140 -5.80 -3.82 0.66
N ILE A 141 -5.77 -4.90 1.41
CA ILE A 141 -4.55 -5.70 1.63
C ILE A 141 -4.00 -6.20 0.29
N LYS A 142 -4.86 -6.78 -0.56
CA LYS A 142 -4.42 -7.26 -1.87
C LYS A 142 -3.90 -6.13 -2.77
N ALA A 143 -4.51 -4.95 -2.70
CA ALA A 143 -4.07 -3.80 -3.48
C ALA A 143 -2.72 -3.24 -2.99
N LEU A 144 -2.48 -3.17 -1.68
CA LEU A 144 -1.27 -2.57 -1.11
C LEU A 144 -0.10 -3.55 -1.00
N ILE A 145 -0.38 -4.79 -0.59
CA ILE A 145 0.66 -5.79 -0.29
C ILE A 145 0.76 -6.87 -1.38
N GLY A 146 -0.30 -7.09 -2.17
CA GLY A 146 -0.32 -8.09 -3.23
C GLY A 146 -0.72 -9.50 -2.78
N ILE A 147 -0.91 -9.75 -1.48
CA ILE A 147 -1.27 -11.06 -0.92
C ILE A 147 -2.67 -11.06 -0.29
N THR A 148 -3.19 -12.22 0.01
CA THR A 148 -4.47 -12.33 0.73
C THR A 148 -4.29 -12.09 2.24
N PRO A 149 -5.33 -11.67 2.98
CA PRO A 149 -5.25 -11.49 4.44
C PRO A 149 -4.78 -12.74 5.18
N ASN A 150 -5.22 -13.91 4.78
CA ASN A 150 -4.78 -15.16 5.40
C ASN A 150 -3.28 -15.41 5.19
N ASN A 151 -2.77 -15.12 3.98
CA ASN A 151 -1.33 -15.19 3.73
C ASN A 151 -0.57 -14.12 4.53
N PHE A 152 -1.12 -12.91 4.68
CA PHE A 152 -0.52 -11.88 5.53
C PHE A 152 -0.39 -12.34 6.98
N ILE A 153 -1.45 -12.88 7.58
CA ILE A 153 -1.42 -13.45 8.95
C ILE A 153 -0.37 -14.55 9.05
N LYS A 154 -0.33 -15.45 8.07
CA LYS A 154 0.65 -16.56 8.02
C LYS A 154 2.08 -16.03 7.96
N GLU A 155 2.39 -15.11 7.06
CA GLU A 155 3.72 -14.51 6.94
C GLU A 155 4.12 -13.76 8.21
N PHE A 156 3.17 -13.03 8.81
CA PHE A 156 3.40 -12.34 10.07
C PHE A 156 3.75 -13.31 11.21
N ARG A 157 3.01 -14.41 11.34
CA ARG A 157 3.30 -15.48 12.32
C ARG A 157 4.66 -16.12 12.09
N LEU A 158 5.00 -16.42 10.83
CA LEU A 158 6.30 -16.98 10.48
C LEU A 158 7.43 -16.03 10.84
N LYS A 159 7.28 -14.73 10.56
CA LYS A 159 8.23 -13.70 10.95
C LYS A 159 8.45 -13.69 12.46
N LYS A 160 7.39 -13.66 13.26
CA LYS A 160 7.48 -13.67 14.73
C LYS A 160 8.11 -14.95 15.27
N ALA A 161 7.71 -16.11 14.77
CA ALA A 161 8.30 -17.39 15.18
C ALA A 161 9.81 -17.44 14.92
N LYS A 162 10.26 -16.96 13.77
CA LYS A 162 11.67 -16.92 13.40
C LYS A 162 12.50 -16.02 14.35
N VAL A 163 11.98 -14.84 14.68
CA VAL A 163 12.62 -13.93 15.65
C VAL A 163 12.74 -14.60 17.04
N LEU A 164 11.70 -15.29 17.49
CA LEU A 164 11.72 -15.99 18.78
C LEU A 164 12.75 -17.13 18.81
N LEU A 165 12.86 -17.90 17.72
CA LEU A 165 13.86 -18.96 17.60
C LEU A 165 15.30 -18.43 17.58
N GLN A 166 15.54 -17.29 16.93
CA GLN A 166 16.85 -16.66 16.90
C GLN A 166 17.27 -16.10 18.26
N ASN A 167 16.32 -15.54 19.02
CA ASN A 167 16.59 -14.97 20.36
C ASN A 167 16.62 -16.05 21.45
N GLY A 168 16.01 -17.21 21.24
CA GLY A 168 15.98 -18.33 22.19
C GLY A 168 17.17 -19.29 22.09
N SER A 169 18.13 -19.03 21.20
CA SER A 169 19.33 -19.85 20.99
C SER A 169 20.59 -19.28 21.69
N GLN A 170 20.40 -18.46 22.73
CA GLN A 170 21.48 -17.98 23.62
C GLN A 170 21.38 -18.64 24.98
#